data_a69b18b9fca50bba1d4c27a598a2101e
#
_entry.id   a69b18b9fca50bba1d4c27a598a2101e
#
_cell.length_a   1.000
_cell.length_b   1.000
_cell.length_c   1.000
_cell.angle_alpha   90.00
_cell.angle_beta   90.00
_cell.angle_gamma   90.00
#
_symmetry.space_group_name_H-M   'P 1'
#
loop_
_entity.id
_entity.type
_entity.pdbx_description
1 polymer ?
#
loop_
_entity_poly.entity_id
_entity_poly.type
_entity_poly.pdbx_seq_one_letter_code
_entity_poly.pdbx_strand_id
1 'polypeptide(L)'
;MPIPATEFIWFNGKLIPWEKATVHVLSHALHYGSSVFEGVRAYETPRGVAIFRLRDHTRRLFDSAKIYRINIPFSAEAVNEACRQVIAANALKRGAYIRPVVFRGYGEIGVTPKIEPPTEVAVAAWEWGKYLGHEAEEAGVDACVSSWQRVAPNTLPALAKAGGNYLSS
;
A
#
# COMPACT_ATOMS: atom_id res chain seq x y z
N MET A 1 -1.01 18.13 -0.11
CA MET A 1 0.38 18.29 0.34
C MET A 1 1.19 17.08 -0.15
N PRO A 2 2.44 17.23 -0.60
CA PRO A 2 3.29 16.09 -0.91
C PRO A 2 3.53 15.25 0.35
N ILE A 3 3.68 13.93 0.16
CA ILE A 3 4.04 13.04 1.26
C ILE A 3 5.43 13.45 1.77
N PRO A 4 5.62 13.69 3.08
CA PRO A 4 6.93 13.99 3.62
C PRO A 4 7.85 12.78 3.43
N ALA A 5 9.03 13.00 2.86
CA ALA A 5 10.03 11.95 2.74
C ALA A 5 10.49 11.50 4.13
N THR A 6 10.69 10.21 4.29
CA THR A 6 11.35 9.60 5.45
C THR A 6 12.75 9.10 5.06
N GLU A 7 13.51 8.53 5.97
CA GLU A 7 14.86 8.07 5.63
C GLU A 7 14.84 6.74 4.87
N PHE A 8 13.96 5.82 5.25
CA PHE A 8 13.97 4.44 4.76
C PHE A 8 12.61 3.95 4.29
N ILE A 9 12.66 3.10 3.26
CA ILE A 9 11.57 2.23 2.81
C ILE A 9 12.06 0.77 2.92
N TRP A 10 11.22 -0.14 3.40
CA TRP A 10 11.49 -1.56 3.27
C TRP A 10 11.11 -2.00 1.85
N PHE A 11 12.07 -2.60 1.13
CA PHE A 11 11.89 -3.02 -0.25
C PHE A 11 12.53 -4.40 -0.46
N ASN A 12 11.73 -5.37 -0.88
CA ASN A 12 12.19 -6.73 -1.21
C ASN A 12 13.13 -7.37 -0.16
N GLY A 13 12.78 -7.28 1.12
CA GLY A 13 13.51 -7.94 2.20
C GLY A 13 14.49 -7.07 2.98
N LYS A 14 14.69 -5.82 2.61
CA LYS A 14 15.66 -4.92 3.27
C LYS A 14 15.20 -3.46 3.34
N LEU A 15 15.70 -2.74 4.32
CA LEU A 15 15.57 -1.29 4.38
C LEU A 15 16.54 -0.66 3.37
N ILE A 16 16.03 0.24 2.56
CA ILE A 16 16.81 1.03 1.59
C ILE A 16 16.49 2.50 1.79
N PRO A 17 17.42 3.42 1.44
CA PRO A 17 17.15 4.85 1.47
C PRO A 17 15.91 5.21 0.63
N TRP A 18 15.15 6.20 1.09
CA TRP A 18 13.89 6.64 0.44
C TRP A 18 14.06 6.89 -1.06
N GLU A 19 15.11 7.63 -1.45
CA GLU A 19 15.37 7.99 -2.86
C GLU A 19 15.82 6.80 -3.72
N LYS A 20 16.18 5.65 -3.11
CA LYS A 20 16.55 4.42 -3.82
C LYS A 20 15.35 3.51 -4.08
N ALA A 21 14.19 3.80 -3.48
CA ALA A 21 12.97 3.03 -3.69
C ALA A 21 12.31 3.39 -5.04
N THR A 22 12.98 3.05 -6.12
CA THR A 22 12.55 3.33 -7.50
C THR A 22 12.15 2.07 -8.22
N VAL A 23 11.26 2.19 -9.20
CA VAL A 23 10.83 1.10 -10.07
C VAL A 23 11.09 1.46 -11.53
N HIS A 24 11.34 0.45 -12.35
CA HIS A 24 11.52 0.67 -13.78
C HIS A 24 10.20 1.10 -14.43
N VAL A 25 10.26 2.02 -15.41
CA VAL A 25 9.05 2.54 -16.09
C VAL A 25 8.26 1.44 -16.83
N LEU A 26 8.92 0.34 -17.19
CA LEU A 26 8.28 -0.83 -17.79
C LEU A 26 7.83 -1.88 -16.76
N SER A 27 7.75 -1.53 -15.48
CA SER A 27 7.12 -2.42 -14.49
C SER A 27 5.68 -2.71 -14.88
N HIS A 28 5.30 -3.98 -14.88
CA HIS A 28 3.99 -4.44 -15.35
C HIS A 28 2.83 -3.72 -14.64
N ALA A 29 2.98 -3.44 -13.34
CA ALA A 29 1.98 -2.75 -12.56
C ALA A 29 1.67 -1.32 -13.05
N LEU A 30 2.65 -0.60 -13.62
CA LEU A 30 2.45 0.76 -14.14
C LEU A 30 1.59 0.79 -15.41
N HIS A 31 1.58 -0.30 -16.18
CA HIS A 31 0.85 -0.40 -17.43
C HIS A 31 -0.52 -1.07 -17.26
N TYR A 32 -0.63 -2.04 -16.35
CA TYR A 32 -1.81 -2.90 -16.24
C TYR A 32 -2.48 -2.86 -14.86
N GLY A 33 -2.05 -1.99 -13.96
CA GLY A 33 -2.63 -1.85 -12.63
C GLY A 33 -2.47 -3.09 -11.74
N SER A 34 -1.54 -3.99 -12.07
CA SER A 34 -1.32 -5.28 -11.39
C SER A 34 -0.62 -5.12 -10.04
N SER A 35 -1.31 -4.48 -9.11
CA SER A 35 -0.84 -4.24 -7.74
C SER A 35 -1.97 -4.37 -6.73
N VAL A 36 -1.62 -4.73 -5.50
CA VAL A 36 -2.48 -4.70 -4.33
C VAL A 36 -1.77 -3.96 -3.19
N PHE A 37 -2.52 -3.32 -2.33
CA PHE A 37 -1.92 -2.52 -1.27
C PHE A 37 -2.78 -2.47 -0.01
N GLU A 38 -2.20 -2.02 1.08
CA GLU A 38 -2.91 -1.70 2.31
C GLU A 38 -2.63 -0.28 2.80
N GLY A 39 -3.50 0.18 3.66
CA GLY A 39 -3.33 1.41 4.41
C GLY A 39 -3.54 1.12 5.89
N VAL A 40 -2.47 1.19 6.67
CA VAL A 40 -2.47 0.83 8.08
C VAL A 40 -2.10 2.04 8.91
N ARG A 41 -2.83 2.28 10.00
CA ARG A 41 -2.53 3.38 10.93
C ARG A 41 -1.72 2.87 12.12
N ALA A 42 -0.76 3.67 12.52
CA ALA A 42 -0.07 3.52 13.79
C ALA A 42 -0.38 4.74 14.67
N TYR A 43 -0.53 4.51 15.96
CA TYR A 43 -0.90 5.52 16.95
C TYR A 43 0.10 5.56 18.10
N GLU A 44 0.34 6.75 18.61
CA GLU A 44 1.05 6.93 19.88
C GLU A 44 0.21 6.37 21.02
N THR A 45 0.85 5.63 21.91
CA THR A 45 0.23 5.11 23.15
C THR A 45 1.19 5.28 24.31
N PRO A 46 0.72 5.19 25.57
CA PRO A 46 1.62 5.23 26.75
C PRO A 46 2.71 4.16 26.76
N ARG A 47 2.55 3.09 25.95
CA ARG A 47 3.52 1.98 25.83
C ARG A 47 4.39 2.06 24.55
N GLY A 48 4.33 3.18 23.83
CA GLY A 48 4.98 3.37 22.53
C GLY A 48 4.01 3.34 21.35
N VAL A 49 4.54 3.22 20.14
CA VAL A 49 3.73 3.22 18.93
C VAL A 49 3.04 1.87 18.73
N ALA A 50 1.73 1.88 18.57
CA ALA A 50 0.91 0.70 18.29
C ALA A 50 0.35 0.75 16.86
N ILE A 51 0.61 -0.29 16.07
CA ILE A 51 0.05 -0.45 14.73
C ILE A 51 -1.32 -1.11 14.87
N PHE A 52 -2.37 -0.40 14.44
CA PHE A 52 -3.74 -0.86 14.63
C PHE A 52 -4.08 -2.00 13.67
N ARG A 53 -4.51 -3.14 14.25
CA ARG A 53 -4.99 -4.32 13.51
C ARG A 53 -4.06 -4.81 12.38
N LEU A 54 -2.74 -4.71 12.57
CA LEU A 54 -1.74 -5.04 11.55
C LEU A 54 -1.97 -6.43 10.92
N ARG A 55 -2.23 -7.46 11.72
CA ARG A 55 -2.45 -8.82 11.21
C ARG A 55 -3.67 -8.94 10.31
N ASP A 56 -4.75 -8.21 10.61
CA ASP A 56 -5.96 -8.23 9.79
C ASP A 56 -5.73 -7.53 8.44
N HIS A 57 -5.00 -6.41 8.46
CA HIS A 57 -4.59 -5.73 7.23
C HIS A 57 -3.67 -6.61 6.37
N THR A 58 -2.69 -7.27 6.99
CA THR A 58 -1.79 -8.17 6.27
C THR A 58 -2.57 -9.35 5.69
N ARG A 59 -3.50 -9.96 6.43
CA ARG A 59 -4.37 -11.00 5.90
C ARG A 59 -5.11 -10.51 4.65
N ARG A 60 -5.75 -9.32 4.70
CA ARG A 60 -6.47 -8.75 3.56
C ARG A 60 -5.53 -8.43 2.37
N LEU A 61 -4.28 -8.02 2.62
CA LEU A 61 -3.28 -7.86 1.56
C LEU A 61 -3.03 -9.19 0.82
N PHE A 62 -2.85 -10.28 1.55
CA PHE A 62 -2.66 -11.61 0.99
C PHE A 62 -3.93 -12.12 0.28
N ASP A 63 -5.10 -11.89 0.83
CA ASP A 63 -6.39 -12.23 0.19
C ASP A 63 -6.56 -11.46 -1.12
N SER A 64 -6.23 -10.17 -1.14
CA SER A 64 -6.24 -9.34 -2.36
C SER A 64 -5.25 -9.85 -3.41
N ALA A 65 -4.03 -10.20 -3.00
CA ALA A 65 -3.01 -10.77 -3.88
C ALA A 65 -3.47 -12.10 -4.48
N LYS A 66 -4.07 -12.98 -3.66
CA LYS A 66 -4.62 -14.27 -4.11
C LYS A 66 -5.70 -14.10 -5.18
N ILE A 67 -6.61 -13.13 -5.03
CA ILE A 67 -7.66 -12.82 -6.02
C ILE A 67 -7.03 -12.49 -7.39
N TYR A 68 -5.93 -11.75 -7.41
CA TYR A 68 -5.22 -11.38 -8.63
C TYR A 68 -4.11 -12.36 -9.03
N ARG A 69 -4.01 -13.52 -8.34
CA ARG A 69 -2.96 -14.52 -8.56
C ARG A 69 -1.55 -13.93 -8.49
N ILE A 70 -1.33 -12.98 -7.59
CA ILE A 70 -0.02 -12.43 -7.30
C ILE A 70 0.56 -13.23 -6.12
N ASN A 71 1.62 -13.95 -6.37
CA ASN A 71 2.31 -14.72 -5.32
C ASN A 71 3.27 -13.82 -4.57
N ILE A 72 3.01 -13.56 -3.28
CA ILE A 72 3.88 -12.75 -2.41
C ILE A 72 5.07 -13.61 -1.96
N PRO A 73 6.34 -13.22 -2.27
CA PRO A 73 7.52 -14.05 -1.95
C PRO A 73 7.96 -13.96 -0.48
N PHE A 74 7.11 -13.45 0.39
CA PHE A 74 7.35 -13.30 1.83
C PHE A 74 6.19 -13.88 2.63
N SER A 75 6.47 -14.33 3.85
CA SER A 75 5.40 -14.74 4.78
C SER A 75 4.64 -13.52 5.29
N ALA A 76 3.41 -13.73 5.76
CA ALA A 76 2.62 -12.67 6.40
C ALA A 76 3.34 -12.06 7.61
N GLU A 77 4.07 -12.87 8.38
CA GLU A 77 4.83 -12.36 9.52
C GLU A 77 6.04 -11.54 9.09
N ALA A 78 6.70 -11.88 7.99
CA ALA A 78 7.78 -11.07 7.43
C ALA A 78 7.26 -9.69 6.98
N VAL A 79 6.07 -9.61 6.39
CA VAL A 79 5.43 -8.34 6.03
C VAL A 79 5.03 -7.54 7.28
N ASN A 80 4.52 -8.21 8.31
CA ASN A 80 4.23 -7.57 9.61
C ASN A 80 5.50 -6.98 10.22
N GLU A 81 6.59 -7.73 10.17
CA GLU A 81 7.88 -7.27 10.69
C GLU A 81 8.44 -6.10 9.87
N ALA A 82 8.32 -6.13 8.54
CA ALA A 82 8.65 -5.01 7.67
C ALA A 82 7.91 -3.71 8.07
N CYS A 83 6.61 -3.81 8.41
CA CYS A 83 5.82 -2.67 8.91
C CYS A 83 6.38 -2.12 10.24
N ARG A 84 6.84 -2.99 11.15
CA ARG A 84 7.46 -2.54 12.41
C ARG A 84 8.83 -1.89 12.15
N GLN A 85 9.62 -2.50 11.28
CA GLN A 85 10.97 -2.00 10.93
C GLN A 85 10.92 -0.60 10.31
N VAL A 86 10.01 -0.31 9.40
CA VAL A 86 9.92 1.04 8.80
C VAL A 86 9.48 2.09 9.81
N ILE A 87 8.61 1.76 10.77
CA ILE A 87 8.24 2.66 11.86
C ILE A 87 9.45 2.96 12.75
N ALA A 88 10.19 1.92 13.14
CA ALA A 88 11.36 2.05 14.01
C ALA A 88 12.51 2.80 13.31
N ALA A 89 12.86 2.42 12.09
CA ALA A 89 13.94 3.00 11.33
C ALA A 89 13.73 4.49 11.02
N ASN A 90 12.48 4.91 10.83
CA ASN A 90 12.12 6.31 10.57
C ASN A 90 11.71 7.09 11.84
N ALA A 91 11.89 6.50 13.03
CA ALA A 91 11.55 7.12 14.31
C ALA A 91 10.14 7.75 14.38
N LEU A 92 9.15 7.12 13.76
CA LEU A 92 7.78 7.63 13.67
C LEU A 92 7.05 7.39 15.00
N LYS A 93 7.06 8.38 15.89
CA LYS A 93 6.56 8.24 17.27
C LYS A 93 5.13 8.76 17.49
N ARG A 94 4.70 9.78 16.73
CA ARG A 94 3.43 10.51 16.99
C ARG A 94 2.22 9.99 16.23
N GLY A 95 2.40 8.96 15.46
CA GLY A 95 1.38 8.40 14.59
C GLY A 95 1.84 8.40 13.14
N ALA A 96 1.51 7.34 12.46
CA ALA A 96 1.98 7.14 11.11
C ALA A 96 0.93 6.45 10.25
N TYR A 97 1.06 6.65 8.95
CA TYR A 97 0.44 5.85 7.94
C TYR A 97 1.47 4.91 7.34
N ILE A 98 1.13 3.64 7.25
CA ILE A 98 1.97 2.60 6.69
C ILE A 98 1.32 2.10 5.41
N ARG A 99 2.08 2.04 4.31
CA ARG A 99 1.65 1.60 3.00
C ARG A 99 2.42 0.37 2.54
N PRO A 100 1.98 -0.83 2.90
CA PRO A 100 2.43 -2.03 2.20
C PRO A 100 1.85 -2.05 0.79
N VAL A 101 2.67 -2.35 -0.18
CA VAL A 101 2.28 -2.53 -1.59
C VAL A 101 3.00 -3.74 -2.17
N VAL A 102 2.25 -4.53 -2.92
CA VAL A 102 2.72 -5.71 -3.65
C VAL A 102 2.37 -5.50 -5.11
N PHE A 103 3.30 -5.67 -6.01
CA PHE A 103 3.08 -5.39 -7.42
C PHE A 103 3.94 -6.27 -8.34
N ARG A 104 3.46 -6.47 -9.56
CA ARG A 104 4.27 -7.09 -10.60
C ARG A 104 5.28 -6.10 -11.14
N GLY A 105 6.55 -6.42 -10.96
CA GLY A 105 7.68 -5.56 -11.29
C GLY A 105 8.05 -5.57 -12.78
N TYR A 106 9.32 -5.27 -13.05
CA TYR A 106 9.88 -5.26 -14.39
C TYR A 106 10.12 -6.68 -14.89
N GLY A 107 9.63 -6.97 -16.08
CA GLY A 107 9.74 -8.26 -16.72
C GLY A 107 9.10 -8.22 -18.10
N GLU A 108 8.55 -9.35 -18.55
CA GLU A 108 7.82 -9.41 -19.82
C GLU A 108 6.57 -8.54 -19.76
N ILE A 109 6.36 -7.71 -20.80
CA ILE A 109 5.18 -6.88 -20.96
C ILE A 109 4.13 -7.60 -21.78
N GLY A 110 2.89 -7.52 -21.36
CA GLY A 110 1.74 -8.06 -22.06
C GLY A 110 0.66 -8.50 -21.09
N VAL A 111 -0.56 -8.62 -21.58
CA VAL A 111 -1.70 -9.06 -20.76
C VAL A 111 -1.55 -10.52 -20.33
N THR A 112 -0.84 -11.33 -21.13
CA THR A 112 -0.58 -12.75 -20.86
C THR A 112 0.91 -13.02 -21.07
N PRO A 113 1.77 -12.55 -20.16
CA PRO A 113 3.20 -12.80 -20.27
C PRO A 113 3.50 -14.30 -20.17
N LYS A 114 4.44 -14.80 -20.98
CA LYS A 114 4.88 -16.20 -20.94
C LYS A 114 5.71 -16.48 -19.69
N ILE A 115 6.47 -15.48 -19.26
CA ILE A 115 7.24 -15.50 -18.01
C ILE A 115 6.60 -14.49 -17.08
N GLU A 116 6.08 -14.96 -15.94
CA GLU A 116 5.45 -14.09 -14.95
C GLU A 116 6.46 -13.03 -14.46
N PRO A 117 6.13 -11.73 -14.53
CA PRO A 117 6.98 -10.68 -13.97
C PRO A 117 7.22 -10.91 -12.48
N PRO A 118 8.41 -10.58 -11.96
CA PRO A 118 8.71 -10.79 -10.55
C PRO A 118 7.72 -10.00 -9.67
N THR A 119 7.30 -10.61 -8.58
CA THR A 119 6.51 -9.91 -7.56
C THR A 119 7.45 -9.14 -6.65
N GLU A 120 7.22 -7.85 -6.55
CA GLU A 120 7.95 -6.94 -5.68
C GLU A 120 7.09 -6.49 -4.52
N VAL A 121 7.71 -6.27 -3.36
CA VAL A 121 7.03 -5.86 -2.14
C VAL A 121 7.74 -4.66 -1.54
N ALA A 122 7.00 -3.59 -1.31
CA ALA A 122 7.50 -2.41 -0.60
C ALA A 122 6.62 -2.08 0.59
N VAL A 123 7.23 -1.54 1.65
CA VAL A 123 6.51 -0.97 2.78
C VAL A 123 7.10 0.41 3.06
N ALA A 124 6.32 1.44 2.80
CA ALA A 124 6.65 2.82 3.15
C ALA A 124 5.85 3.25 4.38
N ALA A 125 6.39 4.19 5.15
CA ALA A 125 5.66 4.82 6.25
C ALA A 125 6.06 6.30 6.37
N TRP A 126 5.08 7.13 6.78
CA TRP A 126 5.31 8.57 7.00
C TRP A 126 4.36 9.09 8.08
N GLU A 127 4.70 10.22 8.68
CA GLU A 127 3.77 10.90 9.56
C GLU A 127 2.54 11.36 8.78
N TRP A 128 1.37 11.01 9.27
CA TRP A 128 0.13 11.47 8.68
C TRP A 128 -0.85 11.86 9.78
N GLY A 129 -1.18 13.14 9.78
CA GLY A 129 -2.21 13.67 10.64
C GLY A 129 -3.62 13.19 10.27
N LYS A 130 -4.62 14.00 10.56
CA LYS A 130 -6.01 13.74 10.19
C LYS A 130 -6.19 13.83 8.67
N TYR A 131 -6.82 12.82 8.07
CA TYR A 131 -6.95 12.68 6.62
C TYR A 131 -7.60 13.89 5.94
N LEU A 132 -8.63 14.44 6.53
CA LEU A 132 -9.37 15.59 6.03
C LEU A 132 -8.96 16.93 6.67
N GLY A 133 -7.99 16.93 7.60
CA GLY A 133 -7.61 18.10 8.39
C GLY A 133 -8.51 18.30 9.63
N HIS A 134 -8.08 19.19 10.51
CA HIS A 134 -8.85 19.51 11.74
C HIS A 134 -10.17 20.21 11.43
N GLU A 135 -10.17 21.12 10.46
CA GLU A 135 -11.37 21.90 10.10
C GLU A 135 -12.49 21.00 9.57
N ALA A 136 -12.16 19.97 8.80
CA ALA A 136 -13.14 19.04 8.25
C ALA A 136 -13.81 18.13 9.29
N GLU A 137 -13.20 17.94 10.46
CA GLU A 137 -13.84 17.21 11.56
C GLU A 137 -14.94 18.02 12.26
N GLU A 138 -14.81 19.34 12.29
CA GLU A 138 -15.78 20.24 12.92
C GLU A 138 -16.81 20.76 11.92
N ALA A 139 -16.36 21.17 10.72
CA ALA A 139 -17.22 21.79 9.70
C ALA A 139 -17.81 20.79 8.70
N GLY A 140 -17.26 19.57 8.63
CA GLY A 140 -17.60 18.61 7.58
C GLY A 140 -16.87 18.92 6.26
N VAL A 141 -17.31 18.29 5.17
CA VAL A 141 -16.80 18.50 3.81
C VAL A 141 -17.95 18.63 2.83
N ASP A 142 -17.75 19.43 1.80
CA ASP A 142 -18.67 19.47 0.67
C ASP A 142 -18.65 18.15 -0.09
N ALA A 143 -19.83 17.65 -0.46
CA ALA A 143 -19.97 16.41 -1.22
C ALA A 143 -20.95 16.58 -2.36
N CYS A 144 -20.69 15.91 -3.47
CA CYS A 144 -21.63 15.83 -4.59
C CYS A 144 -21.79 14.39 -5.06
N VAL A 145 -22.91 14.10 -5.69
CA VAL A 145 -23.17 12.80 -6.33
C VAL A 145 -22.56 12.85 -7.73
N SER A 146 -21.59 11.96 -7.98
CA SER A 146 -20.95 11.85 -9.30
C SER A 146 -21.89 11.16 -10.31
N SER A 147 -21.84 11.59 -11.58
CA SER A 147 -22.44 10.84 -12.69
C SER A 147 -21.66 9.57 -13.05
N TRP A 148 -20.38 9.48 -12.69
CA TRP A 148 -19.57 8.29 -12.85
C TRP A 148 -19.90 7.26 -11.78
N GLN A 149 -20.07 6.01 -12.18
CA GLN A 149 -20.33 4.90 -11.28
C GLN A 149 -19.04 4.15 -10.96
N ARG A 150 -18.99 3.58 -9.76
CA ARG A 150 -17.95 2.60 -9.40
C ARG A 150 -18.08 1.36 -10.28
N VAL A 151 -16.97 0.60 -10.38
CA VAL A 151 -16.98 -0.68 -11.11
C VAL A 151 -18.15 -1.56 -10.67
N ALA A 152 -18.96 -2.01 -11.63
CA ALA A 152 -20.10 -2.88 -11.35
C ALA A 152 -19.64 -4.26 -10.88
N PRO A 153 -20.49 -5.01 -10.14
CA PRO A 153 -20.26 -6.43 -9.88
C PRO A 153 -19.98 -7.18 -11.19
N ASN A 154 -19.10 -8.17 -11.15
CA ASN A 154 -18.70 -9.01 -12.29
C ASN A 154 -17.86 -8.31 -13.39
N THR A 155 -17.41 -7.08 -13.19
CA THR A 155 -16.48 -6.39 -14.10
C THR A 155 -15.02 -6.52 -13.63
N LEU A 156 -14.76 -6.21 -12.36
CA LEU A 156 -13.47 -6.37 -11.71
C LEU A 156 -13.67 -6.97 -10.31
N PRO A 157 -12.68 -7.70 -9.76
CA PRO A 157 -12.75 -8.24 -8.41
C PRO A 157 -12.75 -7.14 -7.34
N ALA A 158 -13.93 -6.59 -7.04
CA ALA A 158 -14.09 -5.43 -6.14
C ALA A 158 -13.69 -5.72 -4.67
N LEU A 159 -13.61 -7.00 -4.27
CA LEU A 159 -13.16 -7.40 -2.92
C LEU A 159 -11.66 -7.21 -2.72
N ALA A 160 -10.88 -7.18 -3.80
CA ALA A 160 -9.44 -6.95 -3.71
C ALA A 160 -9.15 -5.46 -3.55
N LYS A 161 -8.26 -5.12 -2.62
CA LYS A 161 -7.71 -3.77 -2.51
C LYS A 161 -6.58 -3.59 -3.52
N ALA A 162 -6.97 -3.46 -4.80
CA ALA A 162 -6.07 -3.40 -5.95
C ALA A 162 -5.94 -1.97 -6.50
N GLY A 163 -4.74 -1.61 -6.98
CA GLY A 163 -4.46 -0.28 -7.53
C GLY A 163 -5.41 0.11 -8.66
N GLY A 164 -5.64 -0.81 -9.61
CA GLY A 164 -6.54 -0.57 -10.75
C GLY A 164 -8.00 -0.26 -10.37
N ASN A 165 -8.47 -0.74 -9.22
CA ASN A 165 -9.84 -0.49 -8.75
C ASN A 165 -10.08 0.97 -8.31
N TYR A 166 -9.00 1.76 -8.15
CA TYR A 166 -9.08 3.15 -7.69
C TYR A 166 -9.17 4.17 -8.83
N LEU A 167 -9.11 3.74 -10.09
CA LEU A 167 -9.26 4.64 -11.23
C LEU A 167 -10.65 5.31 -11.32
N SER A 168 -11.65 4.72 -10.69
CA SER A 168 -13.02 5.26 -10.60
C SER A 168 -13.32 5.96 -9.25
N SER A 169 -12.30 6.37 -8.51
CA SER A 169 -12.47 7.04 -7.20
C SER A 169 -12.36 8.54 -7.33
#